data_104baa8aca33ea284e1db9cf3d8c62a2
#
_entry.id   104baa8aca33ea284e1db9cf3d8c62a2
#
_cell.length_a   1.000
_cell.length_b   1.000
_cell.length_c   1.000
_cell.angle_alpha   90.00
_cell.angle_beta   90.00
_cell.angle_gamma   90.00
#
_symmetry.space_group_name_H-M   'P 1'
#
loop_
_entity.id
_entity.type
_entity.pdbx_description
1 polymer ?
#
loop_
_entity_poly.entity_id
_entity_poly.type
_entity_poly.pdbx_seq_one_letter_code
_entity_poly.pdbx_strand_id
1 'polypeptide(L)'
;MLKVKDVIEKGDTGLVRGLSLQIIAVMNSISPNVLVDFSDLNIDVTGNQINPFVQPAAKESLRLALKQRGTKLVVNSVYRTVAQQYLLRKQFERKLFGITAAALPGSSNHESGLALDIEDPDGWERFFQPHNWIRLGRDFDFPHYDYRLPAATRRNLGKIGISAFQRLWNQYNPNDLIVEDGSFGPQTEARLANSPVDGFKLKFPRTLRLQSPPLQGDDVTKVQEALLRAKITQINLQVTGIFDSETEQAVKQFQAATQKLAVDGIVGPMTLQELGLEND
;
A
#
# COMPACT_ATOMS: atom_id res chain seq x y z
N MET A 1 5.42 -4.12 19.27
CA MET A 1 5.33 -4.02 17.79
C MET A 1 6.41 -3.06 17.30
N LEU A 2 7.18 -3.45 16.28
CA LEU A 2 8.27 -2.65 15.71
C LEU A 2 7.70 -1.45 14.95
N LYS A 3 8.26 -0.26 15.16
CA LYS A 3 7.80 1.01 14.57
C LYS A 3 8.73 1.45 13.45
N VAL A 4 8.24 2.31 12.56
CA VAL A 4 9.04 2.86 11.44
C VAL A 4 10.34 3.51 11.93
N LYS A 5 10.30 4.29 13.02
CA LYS A 5 11.50 4.91 13.60
C LYS A 5 12.56 3.92 14.08
N ASP A 6 12.15 2.71 14.47
CA ASP A 6 13.03 1.68 15.07
C ASP A 6 13.85 0.94 14.01
N VAL A 7 13.52 1.13 12.72
CA VAL A 7 14.18 0.47 11.59
C VAL A 7 15.05 1.40 10.75
N ILE A 8 15.18 2.67 11.10
CA ILE A 8 15.98 3.64 10.34
C ILE A 8 17.42 3.14 10.18
N GLU A 9 18.01 2.54 11.22
CA GLU A 9 19.39 2.06 11.24
C GLU A 9 19.59 0.64 10.70
N LYS A 10 18.53 0.05 10.09
CA LYS A 10 18.60 -1.31 9.52
C LYS A 10 18.91 -1.36 8.02
N GLY A 11 18.94 -0.21 7.34
CA GLY A 11 19.37 -0.08 5.94
C GLY A 11 18.40 -0.61 4.88
N ASP A 12 17.30 -1.26 5.28
CA ASP A 12 16.35 -1.87 4.37
C ASP A 12 14.98 -1.16 4.46
N THR A 13 14.58 -0.49 3.37
CA THR A 13 13.26 0.14 3.27
C THR A 13 12.12 -0.86 3.04
N GLY A 14 12.43 -2.12 2.74
CA GLY A 14 11.46 -3.21 2.65
C GLY A 14 10.85 -3.60 4.01
N LEU A 15 11.51 -3.23 5.11
CA LEU A 15 10.99 -3.46 6.45
C LEU A 15 9.64 -2.79 6.72
N VAL A 16 9.26 -1.77 5.96
CA VAL A 16 7.94 -1.12 6.04
C VAL A 16 6.97 -1.59 4.94
N ARG A 17 7.19 -2.79 4.37
CA ARG A 17 6.37 -3.31 3.26
C ARG A 17 4.89 -3.45 3.64
N GLY A 18 4.57 -3.96 4.84
CA GLY A 18 3.19 -4.10 5.28
C GLY A 18 2.45 -2.76 5.32
N LEU A 19 3.06 -1.75 5.93
CA LEU A 19 2.53 -0.39 5.94
C LEU A 19 2.45 0.20 4.52
N SER A 20 3.45 -0.05 3.68
CA SER A 20 3.48 0.42 2.29
C SER A 20 2.31 -0.12 1.47
N LEU A 21 1.98 -1.39 1.58
CA LEU A 21 0.85 -1.99 0.87
C LEU A 21 -0.50 -1.41 1.32
N GLN A 22 -0.65 -1.12 2.61
CA GLN A 22 -1.85 -0.43 3.11
C GLN A 22 -1.97 0.99 2.56
N ILE A 23 -0.87 1.75 2.53
CA ILE A 23 -0.85 3.09 1.93
C ILE A 23 -1.26 3.03 0.45
N ILE A 24 -0.71 2.09 -0.33
CA ILE A 24 -1.05 1.92 -1.76
C ILE A 24 -2.55 1.56 -1.92
N ALA A 25 -3.08 0.68 -1.08
CA ALA A 25 -4.51 0.33 -1.10
C ALA A 25 -5.40 1.55 -0.84
N VAL A 26 -5.05 2.37 0.17
CA VAL A 26 -5.78 3.61 0.47
C VAL A 26 -5.64 4.63 -0.65
N MET A 27 -4.48 4.77 -1.30
CA MET A 27 -4.32 5.62 -2.48
C MET A 27 -5.29 5.24 -3.60
N ASN A 28 -5.42 3.95 -3.88
CA ASN A 28 -6.35 3.44 -4.89
C ASN A 28 -7.83 3.57 -4.46
N SER A 29 -8.12 3.65 -3.16
CA SER A 29 -9.47 3.99 -2.67
C SER A 29 -9.79 5.49 -2.82
N ILE A 30 -8.79 6.36 -2.63
CA ILE A 30 -8.94 7.82 -2.84
C ILE A 30 -9.09 8.16 -4.33
N SER A 31 -8.30 7.50 -5.16
CA SER A 31 -8.28 7.70 -6.61
C SER A 31 -8.15 6.35 -7.32
N PRO A 32 -9.27 5.76 -7.78
CA PRO A 32 -9.27 4.42 -8.37
C PRO A 32 -8.26 4.27 -9.50
N ASN A 33 -7.50 3.17 -9.46
CA ASN A 33 -6.47 2.83 -10.43
C ASN A 33 -5.37 3.89 -10.59
N VAL A 34 -5.08 4.67 -9.55
CA VAL A 34 -4.01 5.67 -9.60
C VAL A 34 -2.64 5.01 -9.69
N LEU A 35 -2.49 3.85 -9.09
CA LEU A 35 -1.35 2.95 -9.19
C LEU A 35 -1.83 1.55 -9.59
N VAL A 36 -1.17 0.95 -10.56
CA VAL A 36 -1.43 -0.41 -11.03
C VAL A 36 -0.19 -1.28 -10.90
N ASP A 37 -0.39 -2.51 -10.47
CA ASP A 37 0.67 -3.52 -10.44
C ASP A 37 1.09 -3.88 -11.87
N PHE A 38 2.39 -4.01 -12.12
CA PHE A 38 2.96 -4.42 -13.41
C PHE A 38 3.83 -5.68 -13.30
N SER A 39 3.72 -6.43 -12.22
CA SER A 39 4.43 -7.70 -12.04
C SER A 39 3.97 -8.81 -13.00
N ASP A 40 2.86 -8.59 -13.71
CA ASP A 40 2.40 -9.42 -14.83
C ASP A 40 3.23 -9.26 -16.12
N LEU A 41 4.09 -8.22 -16.19
CA LEU A 41 5.00 -8.02 -17.32
C LEU A 41 6.28 -8.87 -17.13
N ASN A 42 7.09 -8.98 -18.19
CA ASN A 42 8.37 -9.71 -18.16
C ASN A 42 9.42 -8.93 -17.36
N ILE A 43 9.27 -8.90 -16.06
CA ILE A 43 10.15 -8.19 -15.11
C ILE A 43 10.76 -9.13 -14.07
N ASP A 44 11.82 -8.66 -13.43
CA ASP A 44 12.41 -9.24 -12.24
C ASP A 44 12.64 -8.13 -11.20
N VAL A 45 12.23 -8.34 -9.96
CA VAL A 45 12.40 -7.38 -8.88
C VAL A 45 13.50 -7.87 -7.94
N THR A 46 14.49 -7.02 -7.65
CA THR A 46 15.71 -7.45 -6.94
C THR A 46 15.53 -7.59 -5.43
N GLY A 47 14.39 -7.19 -4.87
CA GLY A 47 14.18 -7.33 -3.42
C GLY A 47 12.80 -6.91 -2.91
N ASN A 48 12.56 -7.23 -1.65
CA ASN A 48 11.27 -6.96 -0.97
C ASN A 48 10.96 -5.47 -0.76
N GLN A 49 11.94 -4.59 -0.89
CA GLN A 49 11.75 -3.13 -0.83
C GLN A 49 11.02 -2.59 -2.06
N ILE A 50 10.91 -3.36 -3.14
CA ILE A 50 10.34 -2.90 -4.40
C ILE A 50 8.83 -3.11 -4.39
N ASN A 51 8.08 -2.03 -4.61
CA ASN A 51 6.65 -2.09 -4.87
C ASN A 51 6.44 -1.96 -6.38
N PRO A 52 6.06 -3.04 -7.09
CA PRO A 52 5.96 -3.05 -8.55
C PRO A 52 4.69 -2.33 -9.04
N PHE A 53 4.54 -1.07 -8.67
CA PHE A 53 3.40 -0.23 -9.02
C PHE A 53 3.84 0.99 -9.80
N VAL A 54 3.10 1.31 -10.85
CA VAL A 54 3.27 2.52 -11.67
C VAL A 54 1.90 3.11 -12.03
N GLN A 55 1.87 4.31 -12.58
CA GLN A 55 0.63 4.83 -13.17
C GLN A 55 0.24 4.01 -14.42
N PRO A 56 -1.07 3.89 -14.75
CA PRO A 56 -1.55 3.04 -15.85
C PRO A 56 -0.86 3.30 -17.20
N ALA A 57 -0.66 4.58 -17.56
CA ALA A 57 0.01 4.93 -18.82
C ALA A 57 1.49 4.51 -18.85
N ALA A 58 2.17 4.55 -17.69
CA ALA A 58 3.54 4.08 -17.55
C ALA A 58 3.62 2.55 -17.71
N LYS A 59 2.66 1.78 -17.13
CA LYS A 59 2.58 0.33 -17.34
C LYS A 59 2.43 -0.03 -18.81
N GLU A 60 1.52 0.62 -19.51
CA GLU A 60 1.31 0.37 -20.94
C GLU A 60 2.57 0.67 -21.76
N SER A 61 3.23 1.77 -21.46
CA SER A 61 4.48 2.14 -22.09
C SER A 61 5.60 1.12 -21.84
N LEU A 62 5.74 0.62 -20.60
CA LEU A 62 6.67 -0.48 -20.26
C LEU A 62 6.37 -1.75 -21.05
N ARG A 63 5.09 -2.11 -21.16
CA ARG A 63 4.67 -3.29 -21.91
C ARG A 63 5.14 -3.23 -23.37
N LEU A 64 5.06 -2.07 -24.01
CA LEU A 64 5.52 -1.85 -25.38
C LEU A 64 7.04 -1.95 -25.50
N ALA A 65 7.78 -1.30 -24.60
CA ALA A 65 9.25 -1.34 -24.59
C ALA A 65 9.78 -2.76 -24.34
N LEU A 66 9.18 -3.50 -23.38
CA LEU A 66 9.52 -4.89 -23.08
C LEU A 66 9.26 -5.81 -24.29
N LYS A 67 8.12 -5.62 -24.98
CA LYS A 67 7.81 -6.37 -26.19
C LYS A 67 8.84 -6.12 -27.30
N GLN A 68 9.31 -4.90 -27.46
CA GLN A 68 10.32 -4.56 -28.47
C GLN A 68 11.68 -5.18 -28.18
N ARG A 69 12.13 -5.14 -26.92
CA ARG A 69 13.44 -5.69 -26.55
C ARG A 69 13.41 -7.23 -26.48
N GLY A 70 12.29 -7.81 -26.06
CA GLY A 70 12.11 -9.25 -25.93
C GLY A 70 12.88 -9.90 -24.79
N THR A 71 13.47 -9.10 -23.87
CA THR A 71 14.22 -9.58 -22.71
C THR A 71 13.56 -9.14 -21.41
N LYS A 72 13.90 -9.81 -20.31
CA LYS A 72 13.43 -9.46 -18.97
C LYS A 72 14.03 -8.12 -18.52
N LEU A 73 13.21 -7.26 -17.92
CA LEU A 73 13.64 -6.04 -17.24
C LEU A 73 13.92 -6.33 -15.78
N VAL A 74 15.15 -6.09 -15.32
CA VAL A 74 15.52 -6.17 -13.91
C VAL A 74 15.33 -4.81 -13.28
N VAL A 75 14.52 -4.75 -12.22
CA VAL A 75 14.08 -3.52 -11.59
C VAL A 75 14.64 -3.43 -10.17
N ASN A 76 15.33 -2.33 -9.86
CA ASN A 76 15.98 -2.08 -8.59
C ASN A 76 15.18 -1.12 -7.68
N SER A 77 14.36 -0.24 -8.28
CA SER A 77 13.45 0.64 -7.55
C SER A 77 12.31 1.10 -8.47
N VAL A 78 11.11 1.22 -7.94
CA VAL A 78 9.92 1.71 -8.67
C VAL A 78 9.13 2.67 -7.79
N TYR A 79 7.89 2.30 -7.44
CA TYR A 79 7.08 3.12 -6.55
C TYR A 79 7.60 3.05 -5.12
N ARG A 80 7.90 4.20 -4.58
CA ARG A 80 8.32 4.38 -3.19
C ARG A 80 7.19 5.06 -2.42
N THR A 81 6.70 4.41 -1.37
CA THR A 81 5.69 5.02 -0.51
C THR A 81 6.29 6.11 0.37
N VAL A 82 5.44 6.98 0.93
CA VAL A 82 5.87 7.99 1.91
C VAL A 82 6.62 7.38 3.10
N ALA A 83 6.28 6.13 3.51
CA ALA A 83 6.96 5.43 4.59
C ALA A 83 8.39 5.02 4.22
N GLN A 84 8.60 4.51 3.02
CA GLN A 84 9.93 4.19 2.51
C GLN A 84 10.77 5.44 2.26
N GLN A 85 10.15 6.49 1.70
CA GLN A 85 10.83 7.77 1.46
C GLN A 85 11.24 8.44 2.76
N TYR A 86 10.42 8.34 3.81
CA TYR A 86 10.78 8.80 5.15
C TYR A 86 12.02 8.06 5.70
N LEU A 87 12.06 6.73 5.62
CA LEU A 87 13.23 5.97 6.05
C LEU A 87 14.49 6.41 5.30
N LEU A 88 14.41 6.47 3.97
CA LEU A 88 15.54 6.88 3.13
C LEU A 88 16.00 8.30 3.46
N ARG A 89 15.07 9.23 3.69
CA ARG A 89 15.38 10.60 4.10
C ARG A 89 16.08 10.66 5.45
N LYS A 90 15.60 9.89 6.45
CA LYS A 90 16.24 9.83 7.77
C LYS A 90 17.61 9.17 7.74
N GLN A 91 17.80 8.15 6.92
CA GLN A 91 19.10 7.52 6.67
C GLN A 91 20.07 8.52 6.04
N PHE A 92 19.65 9.29 5.05
CA PHE A 92 20.43 10.36 4.44
C PHE A 92 20.83 11.44 5.47
N GLU A 93 19.88 11.96 6.26
CA GLU A 93 20.13 12.98 7.29
C GLU A 93 21.13 12.51 8.34
N ARG A 94 21.12 11.21 8.66
CA ARG A 94 22.06 10.58 9.59
C ARG A 94 23.36 10.10 8.94
N LYS A 95 23.54 10.32 7.65
CA LYS A 95 24.72 9.86 6.85
C LYS A 95 24.94 8.34 6.92
N LEU A 96 23.86 7.57 6.95
CA LEU A 96 23.89 6.11 6.99
C LEU A 96 23.97 5.50 5.57
N PHE A 97 24.54 4.31 5.48
CA PHE A 97 24.55 3.45 4.29
C PHE A 97 25.07 4.08 2.99
N GLY A 98 25.88 5.15 3.10
CA GLY A 98 26.45 5.82 1.93
C GLY A 98 25.42 6.55 1.03
N ILE A 99 24.22 6.80 1.55
CA ILE A 99 23.18 7.53 0.81
C ILE A 99 23.64 8.98 0.59
N THR A 100 23.79 9.39 -0.66
CA THR A 100 24.31 10.70 -1.06
C THR A 100 23.22 11.73 -1.26
N ALA A 101 21.97 11.30 -1.55
CA ALA A 101 20.82 12.18 -1.75
C ALA A 101 19.52 11.47 -1.39
N ALA A 102 18.57 12.20 -0.82
CA ALA A 102 17.20 11.74 -0.62
C ALA A 102 16.25 12.94 -0.61
N ALA A 103 15.23 12.92 -1.45
CA ALA A 103 14.18 13.92 -1.46
C ALA A 103 13.39 13.93 -0.14
N LEU A 104 12.68 15.02 0.14
CA LEU A 104 11.70 15.05 1.22
C LEU A 104 10.52 14.11 0.89
N PRO A 105 9.89 13.48 1.88
CA PRO A 105 8.68 12.69 1.67
C PRO A 105 7.61 13.49 0.91
N GLY A 106 7.03 12.89 -0.11
CA GLY A 106 6.07 13.52 -1.02
C GLY A 106 6.70 14.21 -2.23
N SER A 107 8.05 14.28 -2.34
CA SER A 107 8.76 15.04 -3.39
C SER A 107 9.68 14.18 -4.27
N SER A 108 9.78 12.88 -4.04
CA SER A 108 10.59 11.99 -4.85
C SER A 108 9.89 11.63 -6.17
N ASN A 109 10.66 11.51 -7.26
CA ASN A 109 10.14 11.02 -8.53
C ASN A 109 9.56 9.61 -8.37
N HIS A 110 10.14 8.75 -7.52
CA HIS A 110 9.62 7.42 -7.21
C HIS A 110 8.26 7.45 -6.49
N GLU A 111 7.91 8.51 -5.77
CA GLU A 111 6.58 8.68 -5.16
C GLU A 111 5.51 9.11 -6.19
N SER A 112 5.91 9.42 -7.42
CA SER A 112 4.98 9.76 -8.50
C SER A 112 4.40 8.53 -9.22
N GLY A 113 5.00 7.34 -9.06
CA GLY A 113 4.66 6.16 -9.88
C GLY A 113 5.07 6.30 -11.35
N LEU A 114 6.03 7.18 -11.64
CA LEU A 114 6.55 7.50 -12.98
C LEU A 114 8.08 7.37 -13.06
N ALA A 115 8.72 6.72 -12.10
CA ALA A 115 10.17 6.56 -12.05
C ALA A 115 10.56 5.09 -11.89
N LEU A 116 11.68 4.72 -12.49
CA LEU A 116 12.31 3.40 -12.40
C LEU A 116 13.82 3.54 -12.23
N ASP A 117 14.40 2.70 -11.37
CA ASP A 117 15.81 2.37 -11.40
C ASP A 117 15.96 0.93 -11.89
N ILE A 118 16.79 0.70 -12.89
CA ILE A 118 16.89 -0.58 -13.59
C ILE A 118 18.35 -1.03 -13.77
N GLU A 119 18.53 -2.33 -13.99
CA GLU A 119 19.78 -2.84 -14.50
C GLU A 119 19.89 -2.64 -16.01
N ASP A 120 21.13 -2.57 -16.52
CA ASP A 120 21.43 -2.35 -17.94
C ASP A 120 20.73 -1.12 -18.54
N PRO A 121 20.82 0.07 -17.89
CA PRO A 121 20.12 1.25 -18.38
C PRO A 121 20.56 1.68 -19.78
N ASP A 122 21.82 1.51 -20.16
CA ASP A 122 22.30 1.81 -21.51
C ASP A 122 21.68 0.90 -22.57
N GLY A 123 21.55 -0.41 -22.27
CA GLY A 123 20.91 -1.37 -23.16
C GLY A 123 19.41 -1.16 -23.34
N TRP A 124 18.75 -0.59 -22.34
CA TRP A 124 17.32 -0.28 -22.38
C TRP A 124 17.00 1.04 -23.07
N GLU A 125 17.91 2.00 -23.15
CA GLU A 125 17.65 3.37 -23.59
C GLU A 125 16.96 3.45 -24.94
N ARG A 126 17.45 2.73 -25.96
CA ARG A 126 16.87 2.72 -27.32
C ARG A 126 15.45 2.17 -27.39
N PHE A 127 15.04 1.37 -26.39
CA PHE A 127 13.70 0.82 -26.28
C PHE A 127 12.78 1.68 -25.41
N PHE A 128 13.32 2.38 -24.43
CA PHE A 128 12.57 3.22 -23.50
C PHE A 128 12.26 4.60 -24.08
N GLN A 129 13.22 5.23 -24.76
CA GLN A 129 13.08 6.57 -25.31
C GLN A 129 11.86 6.74 -26.26
N PRO A 130 11.57 5.81 -27.22
CA PRO A 130 10.38 5.90 -28.06
C PRO A 130 9.05 5.81 -27.30
N HIS A 131 9.09 5.33 -26.07
CA HIS A 131 7.94 5.13 -25.18
C HIS A 131 7.92 6.12 -24.01
N ASN A 132 8.54 7.30 -24.18
CA ASN A 132 8.54 8.40 -23.21
C ASN A 132 9.26 8.12 -21.88
N TRP A 133 10.10 7.11 -21.79
CA TRP A 133 11.01 6.92 -20.67
C TRP A 133 12.31 7.65 -20.94
N ILE A 134 12.60 8.66 -20.13
CA ILE A 134 13.74 9.57 -20.32
C ILE A 134 14.74 9.36 -19.19
N ARG A 135 15.98 9.16 -19.56
CA ARG A 135 17.09 9.05 -18.64
C ARG A 135 17.64 10.44 -18.32
N LEU A 136 17.52 10.87 -17.08
CA LEU A 136 17.86 12.23 -16.62
C LEU A 136 19.13 12.18 -15.82
N GLY A 137 19.98 11.57 -15.71
CA GLY A 137 21.09 11.65 -14.75
C GLY A 137 22.22 10.67 -15.00
N ARG A 138 22.62 10.52 -16.27
CA ARG A 138 23.70 9.61 -16.64
C ARG A 138 24.95 9.72 -15.77
N ASP A 139 25.27 10.92 -15.31
CA ASP A 139 26.48 11.19 -14.57
C ASP A 139 26.34 11.10 -13.06
N PHE A 140 25.10 11.20 -12.52
CA PHE A 140 24.86 11.24 -11.08
C PHE A 140 23.75 10.28 -10.60
N ASP A 141 22.89 9.81 -11.50
CA ASP A 141 21.81 8.84 -11.19
C ASP A 141 21.68 7.83 -12.34
N PHE A 142 22.72 7.04 -12.50
CA PHE A 142 22.97 6.18 -13.65
C PHE A 142 21.80 5.23 -13.99
N PRO A 143 21.11 4.55 -13.02
CA PRO A 143 20.06 3.59 -13.33
C PRO A 143 18.69 4.22 -13.59
N HIS A 144 18.54 5.53 -13.39
CA HIS A 144 17.26 6.22 -13.26
C HIS A 144 16.60 6.58 -14.59
N TYR A 145 15.30 6.29 -14.68
CA TYR A 145 14.39 6.71 -15.75
C TYR A 145 13.13 7.35 -15.22
N ASP A 146 12.72 8.49 -15.81
CA ASP A 146 11.42 9.11 -15.61
C ASP A 146 10.51 8.87 -16.82
N TYR A 147 9.26 8.50 -16.57
CA TYR A 147 8.21 8.50 -17.58
C TYR A 147 7.63 9.90 -17.78
N ARG A 148 7.64 10.39 -19.01
CA ARG A 148 7.18 11.74 -19.36
C ARG A 148 5.76 11.73 -19.87
N LEU A 149 4.82 12.12 -19.00
CA LEU A 149 3.43 12.38 -19.37
C LEU A 149 3.24 13.88 -19.74
N PRO A 150 2.29 14.20 -20.63
CA PRO A 150 1.82 15.57 -20.77
C PRO A 150 1.41 16.14 -19.40
N ALA A 151 1.71 17.42 -19.15
CA ALA A 151 1.48 18.06 -17.86
C ALA A 151 0.01 17.95 -17.38
N ALA A 152 -0.96 17.99 -18.31
CA ALA A 152 -2.38 17.85 -18.01
C ALA A 152 -2.81 16.47 -17.44
N THR A 153 -1.99 15.43 -17.64
CA THR A 153 -2.29 14.06 -17.18
C THR A 153 -1.44 13.64 -15.98
N ARG A 154 -0.44 14.45 -15.60
CA ARG A 154 0.44 14.16 -14.47
C ARG A 154 -0.28 14.41 -13.15
N ARG A 155 -0.53 13.36 -12.38
CA ARG A 155 -1.10 13.45 -11.03
C ARG A 155 0.03 13.65 -10.00
N ASN A 156 -0.22 14.49 -8.99
CA ASN A 156 0.68 14.62 -7.85
C ASN A 156 0.46 13.46 -6.87
N LEU A 157 1.08 12.32 -7.12
CA LEU A 157 0.93 11.12 -6.28
C LEU A 157 1.63 11.25 -4.94
N GLY A 158 2.69 12.05 -4.81
CA GLY A 158 3.34 12.31 -3.52
C GLY A 158 2.33 12.88 -2.52
N LYS A 159 1.53 13.88 -2.95
CA LYS A 159 0.46 14.43 -2.11
C LYS A 159 -0.62 13.39 -1.78
N ILE A 160 -1.04 12.59 -2.77
CA ILE A 160 -2.03 11.52 -2.56
C ILE A 160 -1.48 10.45 -1.61
N GLY A 161 -0.20 10.08 -1.72
CA GLY A 161 0.46 9.12 -0.83
C GLY A 161 0.50 9.60 0.62
N ILE A 162 0.75 10.89 0.84
CA ILE A 162 0.70 11.48 2.18
C ILE A 162 -0.73 11.49 2.71
N SER A 163 -1.72 11.94 1.91
CA SER A 163 -3.14 11.91 2.31
C SER A 163 -3.61 10.49 2.62
N ALA A 164 -3.15 9.50 1.87
CA ALA A 164 -3.48 8.10 2.12
C ALA A 164 -2.92 7.62 3.46
N PHE A 165 -1.69 8.00 3.80
CA PHE A 165 -1.13 7.70 5.13
C PHE A 165 -1.91 8.41 6.24
N GLN A 166 -2.22 9.71 6.09
CA GLN A 166 -2.98 10.48 7.08
C GLN A 166 -4.36 9.85 7.32
N ARG A 167 -5.07 9.45 6.25
CA ARG A 167 -6.34 8.71 6.35
C ARG A 167 -6.18 7.37 7.03
N LEU A 168 -5.16 6.61 6.66
CA LEU A 168 -4.85 5.32 7.28
C LEU A 168 -4.56 5.49 8.78
N TRP A 169 -3.78 6.50 9.17
CA TRP A 169 -3.55 6.81 10.59
C TRP A 169 -4.86 7.11 11.32
N ASN A 170 -5.68 8.01 10.78
CA ASN A 170 -6.96 8.41 11.38
C ASN A 170 -7.91 7.24 11.56
N GLN A 171 -8.00 6.35 10.59
CA GLN A 171 -8.81 5.15 10.62
C GLN A 171 -8.46 4.24 11.81
N TYR A 172 -7.19 4.13 12.14
CA TYR A 172 -6.71 3.25 13.21
C TYR A 172 -6.45 3.96 14.54
N ASN A 173 -6.48 5.29 14.57
CA ASN A 173 -6.21 6.11 15.76
C ASN A 173 -7.28 7.19 15.95
N PRO A 174 -8.56 6.84 16.20
CA PRO A 174 -9.67 7.80 16.25
C PRO A 174 -9.55 8.84 17.36
N ASN A 175 -8.69 8.61 18.36
CA ASN A 175 -8.43 9.55 19.45
C ASN A 175 -7.18 10.42 19.23
N ASP A 176 -6.50 10.28 18.08
CA ASP A 176 -5.29 11.04 17.72
C ASP A 176 -5.34 11.39 16.21
N LEU A 177 -6.35 12.15 15.83
CA LEU A 177 -6.58 12.54 14.44
C LEU A 177 -5.58 13.60 13.97
N ILE A 178 -5.23 13.53 12.69
CA ILE A 178 -4.46 14.55 11.96
C ILE A 178 -5.24 14.98 10.71
N VAL A 179 -4.92 16.19 10.20
CA VAL A 179 -5.56 16.71 8.98
C VAL A 179 -5.11 15.90 7.76
N GLU A 180 -6.06 15.52 6.91
CA GLU A 180 -5.79 14.77 5.65
C GLU A 180 -5.53 15.76 4.49
N ASP A 181 -4.52 16.63 4.64
CA ASP A 181 -4.19 17.69 3.68
C ASP A 181 -3.14 17.31 2.63
N GLY A 182 -2.55 16.13 2.76
CA GLY A 182 -1.46 15.65 1.92
C GLY A 182 -0.15 16.42 2.10
N SER A 183 0.05 17.04 3.27
CA SER A 183 1.26 17.77 3.63
C SER A 183 2.10 16.95 4.60
N PHE A 184 3.40 16.80 4.30
CA PHE A 184 4.32 16.12 5.19
C PHE A 184 4.92 17.11 6.20
N GLY A 185 4.13 17.48 7.19
CA GLY A 185 4.56 18.34 8.31
C GLY A 185 4.94 17.55 9.56
N PRO A 186 5.35 18.24 10.65
CA PRO A 186 5.79 17.60 11.90
C PRO A 186 4.76 16.63 12.51
N GLN A 187 3.47 16.92 12.37
CA GLN A 187 2.41 16.04 12.87
C GLN A 187 2.37 14.72 12.07
N THR A 188 2.38 14.78 10.74
CA THR A 188 2.41 13.60 9.87
C THR A 188 3.68 12.79 10.11
N GLU A 189 4.85 13.46 10.21
CA GLU A 189 6.12 12.81 10.48
C GLU A 189 6.09 12.03 11.80
N ALA A 190 5.62 12.67 12.89
CA ALA A 190 5.56 12.03 14.21
C ALA A 190 4.67 10.77 14.21
N ARG A 191 3.53 10.79 13.49
CA ARG A 191 2.63 9.64 13.37
C ARG A 191 3.25 8.54 12.51
N LEU A 192 3.86 8.91 11.38
CA LEU A 192 4.56 7.94 10.53
C LEU A 192 5.71 7.25 11.27
N ALA A 193 6.53 8.00 11.99
CA ALA A 193 7.62 7.47 12.82
C ALA A 193 7.12 6.44 13.86
N ASN A 194 5.92 6.62 14.39
CA ASN A 194 5.32 5.75 15.40
C ASN A 194 4.39 4.67 14.84
N SER A 195 4.18 4.63 13.51
CA SER A 195 3.37 3.60 12.85
C SER A 195 4.06 2.24 12.87
N PRO A 196 3.30 1.13 12.92
CA PRO A 196 3.86 -0.22 12.85
C PRO A 196 4.42 -0.49 11.45
N VAL A 197 5.58 -1.13 11.36
CA VAL A 197 6.24 -1.46 10.09
C VAL A 197 5.43 -2.43 9.24
N ASP A 198 4.76 -3.39 9.90
CA ASP A 198 3.92 -4.41 9.25
C ASP A 198 2.53 -3.89 8.84
N GLY A 199 2.28 -2.58 9.07
CA GLY A 199 0.98 -1.96 8.90
C GLY A 199 0.10 -2.04 10.15
N PHE A 200 -0.98 -1.29 10.10
CA PHE A 200 -1.97 -1.28 11.17
C PHE A 200 -2.79 -2.58 11.12
N LYS A 201 -2.96 -3.19 12.26
CA LYS A 201 -3.87 -4.33 12.41
C LYS A 201 -5.22 -3.82 12.84
N LEU A 202 -6.28 -4.40 12.28
CA LEU A 202 -7.63 -4.15 12.74
C LEU A 202 -7.70 -4.54 14.22
N LYS A 203 -7.98 -3.57 15.06
CA LYS A 203 -8.46 -3.86 16.39
C LYS A 203 -9.97 -4.06 16.26
N PHE A 204 -10.44 -5.25 16.55
CA PHE A 204 -11.87 -5.46 16.80
C PHE A 204 -12.15 -4.99 18.23
N PRO A 205 -12.55 -3.72 18.45
CA PRO A 205 -12.64 -3.14 19.80
C PRO A 205 -13.85 -3.68 20.55
N ARG A 206 -14.68 -4.43 19.86
CA ARG A 206 -15.98 -4.90 20.36
C ARG A 206 -16.36 -6.23 19.72
N THR A 207 -17.15 -6.98 20.44
CA THR A 207 -17.88 -8.14 19.90
C THR A 207 -18.97 -7.64 18.96
N LEU A 208 -19.04 -8.18 17.74
CA LEU A 208 -20.09 -7.81 16.79
C LEU A 208 -21.26 -8.77 16.87
N ARG A 209 -22.46 -8.23 16.92
CA ARG A 209 -23.72 -8.99 17.01
C ARG A 209 -24.88 -8.14 16.52
N LEU A 210 -25.98 -8.79 16.17
CA LEU A 210 -27.23 -8.08 15.89
C LEU A 210 -27.73 -7.37 17.15
N GLN A 211 -28.02 -6.08 17.04
CA GLN A 211 -28.59 -5.24 18.10
C GLN A 211 -29.33 -4.04 17.52
N SER A 212 -30.05 -3.30 18.36
CA SER A 212 -30.71 -2.05 17.99
C SER A 212 -30.16 -0.90 18.87
N PRO A 213 -29.64 0.22 18.27
CA PRO A 213 -29.38 0.38 16.84
C PRO A 213 -28.30 -0.59 16.33
N PRO A 214 -28.29 -0.91 15.02
CA PRO A 214 -27.29 -1.83 14.45
C PRO A 214 -25.86 -1.34 14.63
N LEU A 215 -24.92 -2.26 14.87
CA LEU A 215 -23.50 -1.95 14.87
C LEU A 215 -23.06 -1.57 13.45
N GLN A 216 -22.27 -0.50 13.34
CA GLN A 216 -21.73 -0.02 12.07
C GLN A 216 -20.24 0.27 12.21
N GLY A 217 -19.48 0.09 11.13
CA GLY A 217 -18.06 0.45 11.06
C GLY A 217 -17.24 -0.48 10.19
N ASP A 218 -15.94 -0.14 10.08
CA ASP A 218 -14.98 -0.90 9.29
C ASP A 218 -14.76 -2.32 9.81
N ASP A 219 -14.92 -2.53 11.11
CA ASP A 219 -14.90 -3.85 11.74
C ASP A 219 -16.01 -4.75 11.17
N VAL A 220 -17.22 -4.22 10.99
CA VAL A 220 -18.33 -4.95 10.35
C VAL A 220 -18.03 -5.21 8.88
N THR A 221 -17.55 -4.19 8.15
CA THR A 221 -17.14 -4.30 6.74
C THR A 221 -16.17 -5.46 6.56
N LYS A 222 -15.12 -5.54 7.38
CA LYS A 222 -14.11 -6.59 7.31
C LYS A 222 -14.64 -7.99 7.61
N VAL A 223 -15.57 -8.11 8.54
CA VAL A 223 -16.25 -9.39 8.78
C VAL A 223 -17.07 -9.82 7.57
N GLN A 224 -17.84 -8.91 6.96
CA GLN A 224 -18.62 -9.18 5.75
C GLN A 224 -17.71 -9.62 4.59
N GLU A 225 -16.61 -8.91 4.34
CA GLU A 225 -15.60 -9.28 3.34
C GLU A 225 -14.99 -10.66 3.61
N ALA A 226 -14.67 -10.99 4.88
CA ALA A 226 -14.10 -12.28 5.24
C ALA A 226 -15.10 -13.41 5.05
N LEU A 227 -16.37 -13.21 5.41
CA LEU A 227 -17.44 -14.16 5.17
C LEU A 227 -17.62 -14.47 3.68
N LEU A 228 -17.56 -13.45 2.83
CA LEU A 228 -17.61 -13.62 1.36
C LEU A 228 -16.39 -14.39 0.83
N ARG A 229 -15.18 -14.08 1.34
CA ARG A 229 -13.96 -14.82 0.96
C ARG A 229 -13.99 -16.29 1.36
N ALA A 230 -14.61 -16.61 2.49
CA ALA A 230 -14.74 -17.97 2.96
C ALA A 230 -15.61 -18.85 2.03
N LYS A 231 -16.46 -18.24 1.19
CA LYS A 231 -17.36 -18.93 0.22
C LYS A 231 -18.25 -20.03 0.84
N ILE A 232 -18.52 -19.93 2.13
CA ILE A 232 -19.28 -20.92 2.89
C ILE A 232 -20.76 -20.51 2.97
N THR A 233 -21.04 -19.20 2.89
CA THR A 233 -22.38 -18.67 3.03
C THR A 233 -23.19 -18.82 1.74
N GLN A 234 -24.44 -19.30 1.87
CA GLN A 234 -25.41 -19.38 0.78
C GLN A 234 -26.24 -18.09 0.64
N ILE A 235 -25.95 -17.09 1.48
CA ILE A 235 -26.64 -15.81 1.52
C ILE A 235 -25.96 -14.85 0.54
N ASN A 236 -26.73 -14.06 -0.19
CA ASN A 236 -26.22 -12.96 -1.01
C ASN A 236 -25.86 -11.77 -0.12
N LEU A 237 -24.81 -11.96 0.70
CA LEU A 237 -24.32 -10.96 1.64
C LEU A 237 -23.77 -9.74 0.91
N GLN A 238 -24.21 -8.56 1.30
CA GLN A 238 -23.66 -7.28 0.82
C GLN A 238 -22.68 -6.71 1.84
N VAL A 239 -21.60 -6.07 1.35
CA VAL A 239 -20.64 -5.37 2.20
C VAL A 239 -21.16 -3.96 2.46
N THR A 240 -21.99 -3.82 3.49
CA THR A 240 -22.66 -2.56 3.85
C THR A 240 -21.96 -1.81 4.98
N GLY A 241 -21.12 -2.50 5.76
CA GLY A 241 -20.56 -1.98 7.01
C GLY A 241 -21.58 -1.89 8.15
N ILE A 242 -22.78 -2.47 7.98
CA ILE A 242 -23.86 -2.53 8.97
C ILE A 242 -24.10 -3.98 9.39
N PHE A 243 -24.05 -4.28 10.70
CA PHE A 243 -24.32 -5.61 11.21
C PHE A 243 -25.85 -5.81 11.31
N ASP A 244 -26.44 -6.22 10.23
CA ASP A 244 -27.86 -6.50 10.06
C ASP A 244 -28.19 -8.00 10.24
N SER A 245 -29.46 -8.36 10.04
CA SER A 245 -29.92 -9.75 10.13
C SER A 245 -29.29 -10.67 9.08
N GLU A 246 -28.95 -10.15 7.89
CA GLU A 246 -28.29 -10.91 6.82
C GLU A 246 -26.84 -11.22 7.22
N THR A 247 -26.15 -10.26 7.81
CA THR A 247 -24.81 -10.44 8.37
C THR A 247 -24.80 -11.47 9.49
N GLU A 248 -25.78 -11.40 10.44
CA GLU A 248 -25.90 -12.39 11.51
C GLU A 248 -26.11 -13.80 10.97
N GLN A 249 -27.00 -13.96 9.98
CA GLN A 249 -27.23 -15.26 9.36
C GLN A 249 -26.00 -15.80 8.65
N ALA A 250 -25.25 -14.94 7.95
CA ALA A 250 -23.99 -15.32 7.31
C ALA A 250 -22.95 -15.78 8.33
N VAL A 251 -22.85 -15.10 9.49
CA VAL A 251 -22.00 -15.52 10.61
C VAL A 251 -22.41 -16.89 11.13
N LYS A 252 -23.72 -17.14 11.37
CA LYS A 252 -24.20 -18.45 11.82
C LYS A 252 -23.89 -19.58 10.84
N GLN A 253 -24.03 -19.33 9.53
CA GLN A 253 -23.65 -20.32 8.52
C GLN A 253 -22.16 -20.61 8.53
N PHE A 254 -21.31 -19.59 8.65
CA PHE A 254 -19.86 -19.75 8.79
C PHE A 254 -19.50 -20.55 10.05
N GLN A 255 -20.07 -20.19 11.19
CA GLN A 255 -19.86 -20.92 12.46
C GLN A 255 -20.25 -22.38 12.38
N ALA A 256 -21.41 -22.67 11.78
CA ALA A 256 -21.88 -24.05 11.57
C ALA A 256 -20.94 -24.85 10.66
N ALA A 257 -20.42 -24.23 9.59
CA ALA A 257 -19.55 -24.90 8.64
C ALA A 257 -18.15 -25.21 9.20
N THR A 258 -17.62 -24.38 10.09
CA THR A 258 -16.30 -24.60 10.71
C THR A 258 -16.30 -25.72 11.75
N GLN A 259 -17.44 -26.09 12.33
CA GLN A 259 -17.62 -27.12 13.38
C GLN A 259 -16.75 -26.92 14.65
N LYS A 260 -16.12 -25.77 14.79
CA LYS A 260 -15.25 -25.40 15.92
C LYS A 260 -15.84 -24.28 16.79
N LEU A 261 -16.93 -23.67 16.34
CA LEU A 261 -17.52 -22.48 16.92
C LEU A 261 -18.94 -22.76 17.42
N ALA A 262 -19.37 -22.05 18.46
CA ALA A 262 -20.77 -21.95 18.79
C ALA A 262 -21.54 -21.24 17.66
N VAL A 263 -22.73 -21.75 17.29
CA VAL A 263 -23.55 -21.16 16.23
C VAL A 263 -24.50 -20.14 16.86
N ASP A 264 -23.95 -19.01 17.26
CA ASP A 264 -24.65 -17.95 17.99
C ASP A 264 -24.86 -16.65 17.19
N GLY A 265 -24.21 -16.53 16.04
CA GLY A 265 -24.25 -15.32 15.23
C GLY A 265 -23.41 -14.16 15.79
N ILE A 266 -22.58 -14.44 16.79
CA ILE A 266 -21.72 -13.44 17.45
C ILE A 266 -20.30 -13.55 16.91
N VAL A 267 -19.73 -12.43 16.49
CA VAL A 267 -18.34 -12.35 16.08
C VAL A 267 -17.49 -11.92 17.28
N GLY A 268 -17.08 -12.91 18.05
CA GLY A 268 -16.11 -12.78 19.14
C GLY A 268 -14.72 -13.22 18.72
N PRO A 269 -13.73 -13.26 19.66
CA PRO A 269 -12.34 -13.61 19.36
C PRO A 269 -12.16 -14.91 18.58
N MET A 270 -12.87 -15.96 18.94
CA MET A 270 -12.77 -17.27 18.26
C MET A 270 -13.31 -17.21 16.82
N THR A 271 -14.42 -16.49 16.59
CA THR A 271 -14.96 -16.30 15.25
C THR A 271 -14.03 -15.44 14.39
N LEU A 272 -13.42 -14.40 14.97
CA LEU A 272 -12.40 -13.59 14.28
C LEU A 272 -11.19 -14.43 13.87
N GLN A 273 -10.72 -15.29 14.76
CA GLN A 273 -9.62 -16.22 14.51
C GLN A 273 -9.91 -17.12 13.31
N GLU A 274 -11.06 -17.79 13.30
CA GLU A 274 -11.44 -18.68 12.19
C GLU A 274 -11.69 -17.92 10.86
N LEU A 275 -12.07 -16.64 10.93
CA LEU A 275 -12.18 -15.75 9.77
C LEU A 275 -10.81 -15.22 9.28
N GLY A 276 -9.72 -15.50 10.00
CA GLY A 276 -8.39 -14.94 9.72
C GLY A 276 -8.30 -13.43 10.01
N LEU A 277 -9.08 -12.94 10.98
CA LEU A 277 -9.20 -11.54 11.38
C LEU A 277 -8.70 -11.31 12.81
N GLU A 278 -7.67 -12.01 13.25
CA GLU A 278 -7.18 -11.97 14.63
C GLU A 278 -6.72 -10.58 15.08
N ASN A 279 -7.02 -10.27 16.35
CA ASN A 279 -6.30 -9.24 17.10
C ASN A 279 -5.02 -9.88 17.68
N ASP A 280 -3.86 -9.47 17.23
CA ASP A 280 -2.61 -9.72 17.97
C ASP A 280 -2.48 -8.80 19.19
#